data_576e3cb7997e34d48687014f46753a0d
#
_entry.id   576e3cb7997e34d48687014f46753a0d
#
_cell.length_a   1.000
_cell.length_b   1.000
_cell.length_c   1.000
_cell.angle_alpha   90.00
_cell.angle_beta   90.00
_cell.angle_gamma   90.00
#
_symmetry.space_group_name_H-M   'P 1'
#
loop_
_entity.id
_entity.type
_entity.pdbx_description
1 polymer ?
#
loop_
_entity_poly.entity_id
_entity_poly.type
_entity_poly.pdbx_seq_one_letter_code
_entity_poly.pdbx_strand_id
1 'polypeptide(L)'
;LTTVVVIGGGYGGAAAAKALDDIADVVLIDPKDAFVHNIAALRGLVDHEWTDRVFFHYGGLLTRGRVIQDRAIHVEAGAVTIGSGERIPADYIVLASGSSYPFPAKMDVDDAATAKTKIATTRSELAKADRVLLLGAGPVGLELSGEIKAVWPNKEVTVVDPIDDVLSGQYTAELREELRRQLGELGVNLLLGTKLVEEPQTPPGVAGTVTAVTTSGQQITADIWFRCYGIVPNSEYLSEELAAARLANGHLEVTPELRLAGQETVFAIGDITAIPESKRGGAAGRHAQ
;
A
#
# COMPACT_ATOMS: atom_id res chain seq x y z
N LEU A 1 -18.13 -2.75 -29.10
CA LEU A 1 -17.52 -3.48 -27.98
C LEU A 1 -17.98 -2.85 -26.67
N THR A 2 -18.17 -3.68 -25.66
CA THR A 2 -18.48 -3.24 -24.30
C THR A 2 -17.29 -2.46 -23.73
N THR A 3 -17.53 -1.26 -23.21
CA THR A 3 -16.50 -0.44 -22.59
C THR A 3 -16.38 -0.74 -21.12
N VAL A 4 -15.18 -1.12 -20.67
CA VAL A 4 -14.87 -1.36 -19.25
C VAL A 4 -13.83 -0.37 -18.78
N VAL A 5 -14.18 0.43 -17.77
CA VAL A 5 -13.25 1.36 -17.12
C VAL A 5 -12.73 0.72 -15.84
N VAL A 6 -11.42 0.57 -15.74
CA VAL A 6 -10.71 0.05 -14.55
C VAL A 6 -10.02 1.22 -13.86
N ILE A 7 -10.33 1.44 -12.58
CA ILE A 7 -9.78 2.54 -11.79
C ILE A 7 -8.72 2.00 -10.84
N GLY A 8 -7.47 2.40 -11.06
CA GLY A 8 -6.30 1.93 -10.32
C GLY A 8 -5.55 0.82 -11.06
N GLY A 9 -4.27 1.05 -11.33
CA GLY A 9 -3.35 0.15 -12.02
C GLY A 9 -2.45 -0.66 -11.07
N GLY A 10 -2.91 -0.90 -9.84
CA GLY A 10 -2.22 -1.80 -8.91
C GLY A 10 -2.39 -3.28 -9.28
N TYR A 11 -2.10 -4.19 -8.33
CA TYR A 11 -2.14 -5.64 -8.57
C TYR A 11 -3.48 -6.13 -9.17
N GLY A 12 -4.60 -5.72 -8.56
CA GLY A 12 -5.92 -6.15 -9.02
C GLY A 12 -6.30 -5.49 -10.34
N GLY A 13 -6.15 -4.17 -10.44
CA GLY A 13 -6.58 -3.42 -11.62
C GLY A 13 -5.76 -3.74 -12.87
N ALA A 14 -4.43 -3.84 -12.77
CA ALA A 14 -3.58 -4.25 -13.89
C ALA A 14 -3.92 -5.68 -14.36
N ALA A 15 -4.17 -6.61 -13.43
CA ALA A 15 -4.58 -7.98 -13.76
C ALA A 15 -5.96 -8.01 -14.43
N ALA A 16 -6.95 -7.29 -13.88
CA ALA A 16 -8.29 -7.20 -14.45
C ALA A 16 -8.28 -6.56 -15.86
N ALA A 17 -7.58 -5.43 -16.00
CA ALA A 17 -7.47 -4.75 -17.28
C ALA A 17 -6.86 -5.65 -18.36
N LYS A 18 -5.79 -6.36 -18.02
CA LYS A 18 -5.14 -7.30 -18.94
C LYS A 18 -6.04 -8.50 -19.31
N ALA A 19 -6.76 -9.05 -18.33
CA ALA A 19 -7.67 -10.19 -18.58
C ALA A 19 -8.85 -9.80 -19.47
N LEU A 20 -9.31 -8.56 -19.41
CA LEU A 20 -10.44 -8.04 -20.18
C LEU A 20 -10.06 -7.51 -21.57
N ASP A 21 -8.77 -7.25 -21.82
CA ASP A 21 -8.28 -6.56 -23.03
C ASP A 21 -8.63 -7.25 -24.34
N ASP A 22 -8.77 -8.59 -24.34
CA ASP A 22 -9.13 -9.36 -25.53
C ASP A 22 -10.63 -9.33 -25.84
N ILE A 23 -11.49 -9.04 -24.87
CA ILE A 23 -12.96 -9.18 -24.98
C ILE A 23 -13.74 -7.88 -24.84
N ALA A 24 -13.11 -6.81 -24.39
CA ALA A 24 -13.74 -5.51 -24.15
C ALA A 24 -12.86 -4.34 -24.65
N ASP A 25 -13.44 -3.14 -24.75
CA ASP A 25 -12.70 -1.88 -24.88
C ASP A 25 -12.32 -1.41 -23.49
N VAL A 26 -11.07 -1.68 -23.10
CA VAL A 26 -10.58 -1.44 -21.74
C VAL A 26 -9.92 -0.08 -21.63
N VAL A 27 -10.34 0.72 -20.63
CA VAL A 27 -9.70 1.96 -20.24
C VAL A 27 -9.20 1.82 -18.81
N LEU A 28 -7.88 1.74 -18.64
CA LEU A 28 -7.25 1.73 -17.31
C LEU A 28 -6.86 3.16 -16.93
N ILE A 29 -7.32 3.62 -15.77
CA ILE A 29 -7.02 4.96 -15.23
C ILE A 29 -6.18 4.81 -13.98
N ASP A 30 -4.97 5.40 -13.97
CA ASP A 30 -4.11 5.47 -12.80
C ASP A 30 -3.35 6.81 -12.82
N PRO A 31 -3.23 7.53 -11.69
CA PRO A 31 -2.43 8.75 -11.64
C PRO A 31 -0.93 8.50 -11.78
N LYS A 32 -0.46 7.29 -11.47
CA LYS A 32 0.95 6.91 -11.61
C LYS A 32 1.30 6.58 -13.05
N ASP A 33 2.52 6.90 -13.44
CA ASP A 33 3.08 6.55 -14.75
C ASP A 33 3.56 5.09 -14.82
N ALA A 34 3.61 4.40 -13.68
CA ALA A 34 4.08 3.02 -13.58
C ALA A 34 3.36 2.23 -12.49
N PHE A 35 3.19 0.94 -12.72
CA PHE A 35 2.89 -0.03 -11.69
C PHE A 35 4.05 -0.09 -10.69
N VAL A 36 3.75 -0.06 -9.40
CA VAL A 36 4.74 -0.20 -8.32
C VAL A 36 4.59 -1.57 -7.66
N HIS A 37 5.65 -2.37 -7.71
CA HIS A 37 5.70 -3.65 -7.01
C HIS A 37 5.95 -3.43 -5.50
N ASN A 38 4.92 -3.00 -4.78
CA ASN A 38 5.01 -2.58 -3.37
C ASN A 38 5.56 -3.69 -2.46
N ILE A 39 5.30 -4.97 -2.76
CA ILE A 39 5.79 -6.11 -1.96
C ILE A 39 7.33 -6.11 -1.89
N ALA A 40 8.02 -5.68 -2.95
CA ALA A 40 9.47 -5.63 -2.99
C ALA A 40 10.04 -4.21 -2.77
N ALA A 41 9.19 -3.19 -2.67
CA ALA A 41 9.62 -1.79 -2.63
C ALA A 41 10.45 -1.45 -1.39
N LEU A 42 10.20 -2.12 -0.25
CA LEU A 42 10.98 -1.92 0.98
C LEU A 42 12.46 -2.28 0.79
N ARG A 43 12.77 -3.27 -0.06
CA ARG A 43 14.17 -3.62 -0.37
C ARG A 43 14.92 -2.48 -1.05
N GLY A 44 14.26 -1.64 -1.81
CA GLY A 44 14.86 -0.44 -2.40
C GLY A 44 15.44 0.55 -1.38
N LEU A 45 14.98 0.51 -0.12
CA LEU A 45 15.52 1.33 0.97
C LEU A 45 16.86 0.84 1.50
N VAL A 46 17.26 -0.38 1.20
CA VAL A 46 18.51 -0.99 1.70
C VAL A 46 19.44 -1.40 0.57
N ASP A 47 18.90 -1.67 -0.62
CA ASP A 47 19.63 -2.13 -1.80
C ASP A 47 19.28 -1.26 -3.02
N HIS A 48 20.29 -0.57 -3.57
CA HIS A 48 20.10 0.35 -4.69
C HIS A 48 19.68 -0.35 -5.99
N GLU A 49 20.07 -1.61 -6.20
CA GLU A 49 19.69 -2.38 -7.39
C GLU A 49 18.19 -2.61 -7.49
N TRP A 50 17.48 -2.62 -6.35
CA TRP A 50 16.04 -2.80 -6.30
C TRP A 50 15.25 -1.54 -6.61
N THR A 51 15.88 -0.37 -6.59
CA THR A 51 15.20 0.90 -6.86
C THR A 51 14.51 0.91 -8.23
N ASP A 52 15.17 0.37 -9.27
CA ASP A 52 14.59 0.31 -10.61
C ASP A 52 13.67 -0.92 -10.82
N ARG A 53 13.92 -2.00 -10.13
CA ARG A 53 13.25 -3.29 -10.33
C ARG A 53 11.80 -3.35 -9.82
N VAL A 54 11.34 -2.34 -9.09
CA VAL A 54 9.99 -2.29 -8.53
C VAL A 54 9.04 -1.42 -9.34
N PHE A 55 9.50 -0.74 -10.38
CA PHE A 55 8.68 0.10 -11.25
C PHE A 55 8.53 -0.51 -12.64
N PHE A 56 7.30 -0.67 -13.10
CA PHE A 56 6.96 -1.22 -14.40
C PHE A 56 6.01 -0.27 -15.12
N HIS A 57 6.49 0.41 -16.15
CA HIS A 57 5.65 1.30 -16.94
C HIS A 57 4.51 0.55 -17.61
N TYR A 58 3.35 1.20 -17.72
CA TYR A 58 2.14 0.58 -18.30
C TYR A 58 2.23 0.35 -19.81
N GLY A 59 3.25 0.86 -20.48
CA GLY A 59 3.45 0.62 -21.92
C GLY A 59 3.54 -0.89 -22.23
N GLY A 60 2.62 -1.37 -23.07
CA GLY A 60 2.53 -2.79 -23.42
C GLY A 60 1.74 -3.66 -22.43
N LEU A 61 1.12 -3.10 -21.40
CA LEU A 61 0.20 -3.82 -20.53
C LEU A 61 -1.05 -4.28 -21.29
N LEU A 62 -1.61 -3.37 -22.07
CA LEU A 62 -2.78 -3.59 -22.91
C LEU A 62 -2.38 -3.61 -24.40
N THR A 63 -3.02 -4.47 -25.18
CA THR A 63 -2.80 -4.59 -26.63
C THR A 63 -3.84 -3.80 -27.41
N ARG A 64 -5.09 -3.77 -26.94
CA ARG A 64 -6.25 -3.15 -27.59
C ARG A 64 -6.77 -1.95 -26.81
N GLY A 65 -6.82 -2.07 -25.49
CA GLY A 65 -7.24 -1.00 -24.58
C GLY A 65 -6.20 0.11 -24.45
N ARG A 66 -6.50 1.08 -23.62
CA ARG A 66 -5.61 2.21 -23.36
C ARG A 66 -5.45 2.48 -21.86
N VAL A 67 -4.32 3.04 -21.50
CA VAL A 67 -4.04 3.56 -20.16
C VAL A 67 -4.11 5.08 -20.19
N ILE A 68 -4.85 5.66 -19.27
CA ILE A 68 -4.91 7.11 -19.05
C ILE A 68 -4.20 7.41 -17.75
N GLN A 69 -3.11 8.15 -17.82
CA GLN A 69 -2.39 8.65 -16.65
C GLN A 69 -3.12 9.87 -16.10
N ASP A 70 -4.12 9.64 -15.28
CA ASP A 70 -4.89 10.67 -14.59
C ASP A 70 -5.57 10.06 -13.35
N ARG A 71 -6.12 10.91 -12.51
CA ARG A 71 -6.85 10.51 -11.30
C ARG A 71 -8.34 10.52 -11.55
N ALA A 72 -9.02 9.41 -11.25
CA ALA A 72 -10.47 9.41 -11.15
C ALA A 72 -10.90 10.29 -9.97
N ILE A 73 -11.67 11.34 -10.24
CA ILE A 73 -12.10 12.31 -9.23
C ILE A 73 -13.59 12.20 -8.90
N HIS A 74 -14.37 11.61 -9.81
CA HIS A 74 -15.78 11.31 -9.57
C HIS A 74 -16.21 10.09 -10.37
N VAL A 75 -16.88 9.16 -9.70
CA VAL A 75 -17.38 7.92 -10.32
C VAL A 75 -18.84 7.75 -9.99
N GLU A 76 -19.63 7.62 -11.04
CA GLU A 76 -21.07 7.27 -10.99
C GLU A 76 -21.36 6.02 -11.81
N ALA A 77 -22.49 5.37 -11.61
CA ALA A 77 -22.87 4.25 -12.46
C ALA A 77 -22.92 4.69 -13.93
N GLY A 78 -22.11 4.05 -14.79
CA GLY A 78 -22.03 4.35 -16.23
C GLY A 78 -21.03 5.42 -16.66
N ALA A 79 -20.29 6.09 -15.74
CA ALA A 79 -19.25 7.03 -16.14
C ALA A 79 -18.20 7.30 -15.05
N VAL A 80 -17.00 7.70 -15.52
CA VAL A 80 -15.89 8.15 -14.68
C VAL A 80 -15.44 9.54 -15.14
N THR A 81 -15.33 10.48 -14.21
CA THR A 81 -14.72 11.80 -14.46
C THR A 81 -13.30 11.79 -13.90
N ILE A 82 -12.35 12.20 -14.74
CA ILE A 82 -10.92 12.29 -14.40
C ILE A 82 -10.49 13.72 -14.10
N GLY A 83 -9.28 13.89 -13.57
CA GLY A 83 -8.73 15.18 -13.12
C GLY A 83 -8.68 16.25 -14.19
N SER A 84 -8.48 15.89 -15.47
CA SER A 84 -8.57 16.81 -16.61
C SER A 84 -9.98 17.37 -16.86
N GLY A 85 -11.01 16.82 -16.22
CA GLY A 85 -12.42 17.15 -16.43
C GLY A 85 -13.08 16.30 -17.51
N GLU A 86 -12.36 15.41 -18.18
CA GLU A 86 -12.96 14.47 -19.15
C GLU A 86 -13.89 13.48 -18.44
N ARG A 87 -15.07 13.26 -19.02
CA ARG A 87 -16.04 12.27 -18.57
C ARG A 87 -16.02 11.07 -19.52
N ILE A 88 -15.64 9.92 -19.03
CA ILE A 88 -15.45 8.67 -19.76
C ILE A 88 -16.68 7.78 -19.53
N PRO A 89 -17.53 7.54 -20.56
CA PRO A 89 -18.64 6.60 -20.43
C PRO A 89 -18.12 5.15 -20.25
N ALA A 90 -18.86 4.36 -19.48
CA ALA A 90 -18.52 2.98 -19.20
C ALA A 90 -19.78 2.11 -19.11
N ASP A 91 -19.76 0.94 -19.77
CA ASP A 91 -20.78 -0.08 -19.56
C ASP A 91 -20.56 -0.81 -18.24
N TYR A 92 -19.29 -1.01 -17.88
CA TYR A 92 -18.88 -1.59 -16.59
C TYR A 92 -17.71 -0.81 -16.00
N ILE A 93 -17.68 -0.75 -14.66
CA ILE A 93 -16.62 -0.09 -13.90
C ILE A 93 -16.02 -1.07 -12.91
N VAL A 94 -14.70 -1.14 -12.83
CA VAL A 94 -13.94 -1.91 -11.83
C VAL A 94 -13.19 -0.94 -10.93
N LEU A 95 -13.62 -0.86 -9.67
CA LEU A 95 -12.96 -0.06 -8.62
C LEU A 95 -11.79 -0.88 -8.06
N ALA A 96 -10.58 -0.54 -8.45
CA ALA A 96 -9.33 -1.22 -8.08
C ALA A 96 -8.29 -0.23 -7.52
N SER A 97 -8.74 0.91 -6.99
CA SER A 97 -7.88 1.99 -6.49
C SER A 97 -7.13 1.63 -5.19
N GLY A 98 -7.46 0.50 -4.58
CA GLY A 98 -6.73 -0.06 -3.46
C GLY A 98 -6.75 0.82 -2.23
N SER A 99 -5.57 0.98 -1.63
CA SER A 99 -5.37 1.74 -0.40
C SER A 99 -4.10 2.58 -0.47
N SER A 100 -4.10 3.70 0.24
CA SER A 100 -2.92 4.48 0.56
C SER A 100 -2.27 3.95 1.83
N TYR A 101 -0.98 4.12 1.94
CA TYR A 101 -0.18 3.72 3.09
C TYR A 101 1.00 4.70 3.21
N PRO A 102 1.45 5.07 4.42
CA PRO A 102 2.62 5.92 4.57
C PRO A 102 3.84 5.36 3.85
N PHE A 103 4.63 6.24 3.24
CA PHE A 103 5.94 5.86 2.72
C PHE A 103 6.80 5.26 3.87
N PRO A 104 7.54 4.18 3.67
CA PRO A 104 7.93 3.56 2.39
C PRO A 104 7.04 2.39 1.92
N ALA A 105 5.98 2.05 2.64
CA ALA A 105 5.14 0.91 2.28
C ALA A 105 4.45 1.08 0.93
N LYS A 106 4.01 2.31 0.62
CA LYS A 106 3.50 2.70 -0.70
C LYS A 106 4.11 4.04 -1.11
N MET A 107 4.24 4.25 -2.42
CA MET A 107 4.70 5.54 -2.95
C MET A 107 3.58 6.56 -2.84
N ASP A 108 3.91 7.73 -2.29
CA ASP A 108 3.04 8.88 -2.09
C ASP A 108 3.19 9.95 -3.17
N VAL A 109 3.90 9.62 -4.25
CA VAL A 109 4.08 10.43 -5.45
C VAL A 109 3.69 9.62 -6.68
N ASP A 110 3.22 10.30 -7.73
CA ASP A 110 2.67 9.65 -8.92
C ASP A 110 3.72 9.38 -10.00
N ASP A 111 4.82 10.10 -9.98
CA ASP A 111 5.91 10.02 -10.95
C ASP A 111 7.01 9.03 -10.48
N ALA A 112 7.32 8.03 -11.30
CA ALA A 112 8.29 6.99 -10.96
C ALA A 112 9.71 7.53 -10.75
N ALA A 113 10.14 8.56 -11.51
CA ALA A 113 11.46 9.15 -11.34
C ALA A 113 11.57 9.88 -10.00
N THR A 114 10.54 10.61 -9.60
CA THR A 114 10.43 11.26 -8.28
C THR A 114 10.41 10.20 -7.17
N ALA A 115 9.62 9.12 -7.33
CA ALA A 115 9.57 8.02 -6.37
C ALA A 115 10.95 7.34 -6.18
N LYS A 116 11.68 7.07 -7.27
CA LYS A 116 13.03 6.52 -7.22
C LYS A 116 14.01 7.45 -6.50
N THR A 117 13.92 8.75 -6.75
CA THR A 117 14.73 9.77 -6.06
C THR A 117 14.43 9.76 -4.56
N LYS A 118 13.15 9.67 -4.18
CA LYS A 118 12.72 9.60 -2.78
C LYS A 118 13.28 8.34 -2.09
N ILE A 119 13.17 7.17 -2.74
CA ILE A 119 13.75 5.91 -2.24
C ILE A 119 15.27 6.06 -2.03
N ALA A 120 15.98 6.60 -3.01
CA ALA A 120 17.44 6.77 -2.95
C ALA A 120 17.87 7.74 -1.83
N THR A 121 17.15 8.85 -1.67
CA THR A 121 17.37 9.82 -0.59
C THR A 121 17.15 9.18 0.75
N THR A 122 16.02 8.50 0.95
CA THR A 122 15.68 7.83 2.23
C THR A 122 16.67 6.71 2.55
N ARG A 123 17.14 5.95 1.55
CA ARG A 123 18.22 4.96 1.73
C ARG A 123 19.49 5.61 2.24
N SER A 124 19.88 6.76 1.68
CA SER A 124 21.05 7.51 2.15
C SER A 124 20.91 7.99 3.59
N GLU A 125 19.72 8.44 3.97
CA GLU A 125 19.41 8.84 5.35
C GLU A 125 19.45 7.64 6.30
N LEU A 126 18.83 6.53 5.90
CA LEU A 126 18.83 5.27 6.67
C LEU A 126 20.24 4.70 6.84
N ALA A 127 21.10 4.81 5.81
CA ALA A 127 22.49 4.35 5.88
C ALA A 127 23.31 5.08 6.96
N LYS A 128 23.03 6.36 7.21
CA LYS A 128 23.72 7.19 8.22
C LYS A 128 23.24 6.92 9.64
N ALA A 129 22.02 6.42 9.82
CA ALA A 129 21.41 6.20 11.12
C ALA A 129 21.91 4.92 11.77
N ASP A 130 22.29 4.95 13.02
CA ASP A 130 22.66 3.74 13.78
C ASP A 130 21.45 3.12 14.50
N ARG A 131 20.51 3.96 14.93
CA ARG A 131 19.29 3.55 15.64
C ARG A 131 18.07 3.86 14.83
N VAL A 132 17.27 2.84 14.53
CA VAL A 132 16.06 2.92 13.71
C VAL A 132 14.83 2.59 14.55
N LEU A 133 13.82 3.46 14.50
CA LEU A 133 12.55 3.27 15.17
C LEU A 133 11.45 3.01 14.12
N LEU A 134 10.78 1.88 14.22
CA LEU A 134 9.66 1.50 13.37
C LEU A 134 8.37 1.50 14.21
N LEU A 135 7.37 2.24 13.78
CA LEU A 135 6.06 2.30 14.44
C LEU A 135 5.09 1.37 13.70
N GLY A 136 4.75 0.24 14.33
CA GLY A 136 3.89 -0.80 13.80
C GLY A 136 4.60 -2.15 13.63
N ALA A 137 4.11 -3.20 14.28
CA ALA A 137 4.56 -4.59 14.17
C ALA A 137 3.68 -5.42 13.21
N GLY A 138 3.07 -4.76 12.23
CA GLY A 138 2.41 -5.39 11.10
C GLY A 138 3.43 -5.84 10.04
N PRO A 139 2.95 -6.39 8.90
CA PRO A 139 3.83 -6.90 7.83
C PRO A 139 4.92 -5.89 7.40
N VAL A 140 4.55 -4.63 7.21
CA VAL A 140 5.48 -3.58 6.76
C VAL A 140 6.63 -3.36 7.75
N GLY A 141 6.32 -3.20 9.04
CA GLY A 141 7.35 -2.96 10.06
C GLY A 141 8.28 -4.16 10.24
N LEU A 142 7.73 -5.37 10.21
CA LEU A 142 8.52 -6.59 10.34
C LEU A 142 9.40 -6.84 9.11
N GLU A 143 8.86 -6.67 7.91
CA GLU A 143 9.63 -6.79 6.66
C GLU A 143 10.74 -5.74 6.59
N LEU A 144 10.44 -4.47 6.88
CA LEU A 144 11.45 -3.41 6.88
C LEU A 144 12.54 -3.67 7.93
N SER A 145 12.19 -4.16 9.13
CA SER A 145 13.18 -4.52 10.15
C SER A 145 14.13 -5.62 9.66
N GLY A 146 13.58 -6.64 8.98
CA GLY A 146 14.36 -7.73 8.38
C GLY A 146 15.29 -7.24 7.26
N GLU A 147 14.80 -6.39 6.36
CA GLU A 147 15.60 -5.81 5.27
C GLU A 147 16.76 -4.96 5.82
N ILE A 148 16.50 -4.13 6.85
CA ILE A 148 17.53 -3.32 7.50
C ILE A 148 18.60 -4.21 8.14
N LYS A 149 18.19 -5.21 8.90
CA LYS A 149 19.13 -6.12 9.60
C LYS A 149 19.92 -7.01 8.65
N ALA A 150 19.37 -7.35 7.47
CA ALA A 150 20.07 -8.13 6.46
C ALA A 150 21.26 -7.35 5.86
N VAL A 151 21.14 -6.04 5.70
CA VAL A 151 22.20 -5.21 5.11
C VAL A 151 23.09 -4.57 6.18
N TRP A 152 22.51 -4.16 7.29
CA TRP A 152 23.23 -3.50 8.39
C TRP A 152 22.97 -4.23 9.72
N PRO A 153 23.58 -5.38 9.95
CA PRO A 153 23.29 -6.22 11.13
C PRO A 153 23.59 -5.52 12.48
N ASN A 154 24.48 -4.54 12.47
CA ASN A 154 24.87 -3.79 13.67
C ASN A 154 23.95 -2.63 14.03
N LYS A 155 23.01 -2.22 13.13
CA LYS A 155 22.04 -1.18 13.47
C LYS A 155 21.10 -1.67 14.57
N GLU A 156 20.83 -0.79 15.52
CA GLU A 156 19.79 -1.00 16.53
C GLU A 156 18.43 -0.73 15.88
N VAL A 157 17.56 -1.74 15.82
CA VAL A 157 16.21 -1.62 15.26
C VAL A 157 15.20 -1.89 16.37
N THR A 158 14.35 -0.91 16.66
CA THR A 158 13.26 -1.01 17.62
C THR A 158 11.92 -0.89 16.91
N VAL A 159 11.03 -1.85 17.13
CA VAL A 159 9.66 -1.86 16.62
C VAL A 159 8.71 -1.64 17.79
N VAL A 160 7.80 -0.67 17.67
CA VAL A 160 6.80 -0.34 18.70
C VAL A 160 5.41 -0.59 18.16
N ASP A 161 4.56 -1.31 18.91
CA ASP A 161 3.16 -1.56 18.51
C ASP A 161 2.22 -1.56 19.74
N PRO A 162 1.04 -0.93 19.66
CA PRO A 162 0.04 -0.98 20.73
C PRO A 162 -0.56 -2.36 20.98
N ILE A 163 -0.50 -3.26 19.98
CA ILE A 163 -0.92 -4.64 20.12
C ILE A 163 0.19 -5.43 20.84
N ASP A 164 -0.20 -6.38 21.69
CA ASP A 164 0.70 -7.17 22.51
C ASP A 164 1.39 -8.33 21.79
N ASP A 165 1.18 -8.45 20.47
CA ASP A 165 1.83 -9.43 19.61
C ASP A 165 2.15 -8.84 18.23
N VAL A 166 2.99 -9.55 17.45
CA VAL A 166 3.26 -9.23 16.04
C VAL A 166 2.08 -9.66 15.16
N LEU A 167 1.87 -9.00 14.03
CA LEU A 167 0.83 -9.32 13.04
C LEU A 167 -0.57 -9.36 13.64
N SER A 168 -1.22 -8.22 13.76
CA SER A 168 -2.65 -8.16 14.08
C SER A 168 -3.51 -8.86 13.00
N GLY A 169 -4.67 -9.41 13.39
CA GLY A 169 -5.60 -10.07 12.46
C GLY A 169 -5.50 -11.59 12.43
N GLN A 170 -5.91 -12.19 11.31
CA GLN A 170 -6.09 -13.66 11.18
C GLN A 170 -4.78 -14.37 10.82
N TYR A 171 -3.83 -14.36 11.74
CA TYR A 171 -2.60 -15.13 11.64
C TYR A 171 -2.52 -16.16 12.76
N THR A 172 -1.91 -17.32 12.49
CA THR A 172 -1.78 -18.39 13.50
C THR A 172 -0.77 -18.04 14.59
N ALA A 173 -0.92 -18.63 15.76
CA ALA A 173 0.01 -18.43 16.88
C ALA A 173 1.42 -18.92 16.52
N GLU A 174 1.52 -20.03 15.81
CA GLU A 174 2.79 -20.64 15.38
C GLU A 174 3.58 -19.70 14.46
N LEU A 175 2.89 -19.02 13.52
CA LEU A 175 3.54 -18.03 12.65
C LEU A 175 4.08 -16.85 13.46
N ARG A 176 3.31 -16.35 14.41
CA ARG A 176 3.73 -15.23 15.27
C ARG A 176 4.91 -15.60 16.16
N GLU A 177 4.89 -16.81 16.74
CA GLU A 177 5.98 -17.33 17.55
C GLU A 177 7.27 -17.44 16.72
N GLU A 178 7.19 -18.01 15.53
CA GLU A 178 8.34 -18.16 14.65
C GLU A 178 8.89 -16.78 14.20
N LEU A 179 8.03 -15.83 13.89
CA LEU A 179 8.48 -14.46 13.55
C LEU A 179 9.18 -13.78 14.73
N ARG A 180 8.64 -13.89 15.95
CA ARG A 180 9.30 -13.32 17.14
C ARG A 180 10.66 -13.97 17.37
N ARG A 181 10.76 -15.30 17.19
CA ARG A 181 12.02 -16.04 17.30
C ARG A 181 13.06 -15.52 16.30
N GLN A 182 12.70 -15.42 15.02
CA GLN A 182 13.59 -14.94 13.96
C GLN A 182 14.00 -13.47 14.17
N LEU A 183 13.06 -12.60 14.53
CA LEU A 183 13.35 -11.20 14.83
C LEU A 183 14.28 -11.05 16.03
N GLY A 184 14.11 -11.89 17.06
CA GLY A 184 15.02 -11.96 18.20
C GLY A 184 16.43 -12.42 17.81
N GLU A 185 16.56 -13.40 16.93
CA GLU A 185 17.85 -13.84 16.38
C GLU A 185 18.55 -12.77 15.56
N LEU A 186 17.79 -11.95 14.84
CA LEU A 186 18.29 -10.76 14.11
C LEU A 186 18.65 -9.60 15.06
N GLY A 187 18.30 -9.69 16.34
CA GLY A 187 18.52 -8.61 17.29
C GLY A 187 17.58 -7.41 17.10
N VAL A 188 16.36 -7.64 16.64
CA VAL A 188 15.30 -6.64 16.58
C VAL A 188 14.65 -6.52 17.96
N ASN A 189 14.58 -5.30 18.50
CA ASN A 189 13.92 -5.01 19.75
C ASN A 189 12.41 -4.78 19.53
N LEU A 190 11.57 -5.64 20.09
CA LEU A 190 10.11 -5.55 20.01
C LEU A 190 9.54 -4.96 21.30
N LEU A 191 8.91 -3.79 21.22
CA LEU A 191 8.17 -3.14 22.29
C LEU A 191 6.68 -3.21 21.97
N LEU A 192 6.05 -4.29 22.38
CA LEU A 192 4.65 -4.61 22.11
C LEU A 192 3.76 -4.24 23.30
N GLY A 193 2.44 -4.06 23.07
CA GLY A 193 1.48 -3.61 24.09
C GLY A 193 1.67 -2.15 24.50
N THR A 194 2.40 -1.36 23.76
CA THR A 194 2.66 0.05 24.03
C THR A 194 2.73 0.86 22.74
N LYS A 195 2.51 2.15 22.84
CA LYS A 195 2.67 3.09 21.70
C LYS A 195 3.43 4.33 22.17
N LEU A 196 3.89 5.14 21.25
CA LEU A 196 4.44 6.45 21.62
C LEU A 196 3.35 7.36 22.17
N VAL A 197 3.68 8.16 23.19
CA VAL A 197 2.80 9.23 23.71
C VAL A 197 2.57 10.26 22.62
N GLU A 198 3.64 10.64 21.90
CA GLU A 198 3.61 11.52 20.73
C GLU A 198 4.61 11.00 19.69
N GLU A 199 4.27 11.12 18.41
CA GLU A 199 5.21 10.82 17.32
C GLU A 199 6.35 11.85 17.30
N PRO A 200 7.56 11.46 16.83
CA PRO A 200 8.66 12.39 16.69
C PRO A 200 8.32 13.59 15.79
N GLN A 201 8.89 14.75 16.10
CA GLN A 201 8.66 15.98 15.33
C GLN A 201 9.43 16.00 14.00
N THR A 202 10.49 15.19 13.87
CA THR A 202 11.21 15.04 12.60
C THR A 202 10.32 14.28 11.60
N PRO A 203 10.38 14.60 10.30
CA PRO A 203 9.66 13.82 9.29
C PRO A 203 10.11 12.35 9.28
N PRO A 204 9.19 11.38 9.08
CA PRO A 204 9.58 9.98 8.93
C PRO A 204 10.49 9.79 7.71
N GLY A 205 11.51 8.93 7.83
CA GLY A 205 12.47 8.63 6.78
C GLY A 205 13.57 9.69 6.58
N VAL A 206 13.63 10.70 7.44
CA VAL A 206 14.69 11.72 7.46
C VAL A 206 15.55 11.54 8.70
N ALA A 207 16.88 11.48 8.51
CA ALA A 207 17.82 11.32 9.62
C ALA A 207 17.82 12.53 10.53
N GLY A 208 17.81 12.27 11.84
CA GLY A 208 17.82 13.25 12.90
C GLY A 208 17.54 12.57 14.23
N THR A 209 18.34 12.87 15.25
CA THR A 209 18.16 12.26 16.56
C THR A 209 16.82 12.68 17.18
N VAL A 210 16.03 11.70 17.55
CA VAL A 210 14.73 11.87 18.22
C VAL A 210 14.73 11.11 19.54
N THR A 211 14.06 11.67 20.52
CA THR A 211 13.73 10.99 21.77
C THR A 211 12.22 10.92 21.89
N ALA A 212 11.70 9.72 22.10
CA ALA A 212 10.28 9.47 22.24
C ALA A 212 10.01 8.70 23.54
N VAL A 213 8.82 8.85 24.10
CA VAL A 213 8.38 8.16 25.30
C VAL A 213 7.17 7.30 24.96
N THR A 214 7.19 6.05 25.40
CA THR A 214 6.05 5.14 25.24
C THR A 214 5.01 5.37 26.34
N THR A 215 3.78 4.91 26.11
CA THR A 215 2.70 4.92 27.11
C THR A 215 3.01 4.04 28.34
N SER A 216 3.95 3.11 28.21
CA SER A 216 4.49 2.32 29.34
C SER A 216 5.62 3.06 30.10
N GLY A 217 5.98 4.28 29.70
CA GLY A 217 7.01 5.11 30.34
C GLY A 217 8.45 4.84 29.88
N GLN A 218 8.66 3.97 28.91
CA GLN A 218 9.99 3.69 28.37
C GLN A 218 10.44 4.82 27.43
N GLN A 219 11.66 5.31 27.60
CA GLN A 219 12.30 6.27 26.71
C GLN A 219 13.04 5.54 25.59
N ILE A 220 12.86 6.00 24.36
CA ILE A 220 13.50 5.49 23.16
C ILE A 220 14.26 6.65 22.50
N THR A 221 15.51 6.41 22.11
CA THR A 221 16.29 7.33 21.29
C THR A 221 16.56 6.68 19.94
N ALA A 222 16.29 7.38 18.84
CA ALA A 222 16.52 6.92 17.49
C ALA A 222 17.16 8.03 16.64
N ASP A 223 17.75 7.65 15.50
CA ASP A 223 18.38 8.56 14.55
C ASP A 223 17.57 8.71 13.26
N ILE A 224 16.60 7.82 13.06
CA ILE A 224 15.60 7.85 12.00
C ILE A 224 14.39 7.05 12.46
N TRP A 225 13.21 7.40 11.97
CA TRP A 225 11.99 6.64 12.24
C TRP A 225 11.09 6.50 11.02
N PHE A 226 10.25 5.47 11.03
CA PHE A 226 9.27 5.21 9.97
C PHE A 226 7.90 4.87 10.55
N ARG A 227 6.86 5.35 9.88
CA ARG A 227 5.48 4.96 10.20
C ARG A 227 5.10 3.74 9.37
N CYS A 228 4.88 2.61 10.02
CA CYS A 228 4.54 1.32 9.40
C CYS A 228 3.09 0.91 9.70
N TYR A 229 2.19 1.87 9.82
CA TYR A 229 0.74 1.71 10.02
C TYR A 229 -0.02 2.83 9.32
N GLY A 230 -1.36 2.73 9.27
CA GLY A 230 -2.22 3.81 8.77
C GLY A 230 -2.68 3.59 7.32
N ILE A 231 -3.16 2.38 7.03
CA ILE A 231 -3.81 2.07 5.74
C ILE A 231 -5.14 2.82 5.62
N VAL A 232 -5.37 3.43 4.46
CA VAL A 232 -6.60 4.14 4.12
C VAL A 232 -7.10 3.68 2.76
N PRO A 233 -8.32 3.06 2.67
CA PRO A 233 -8.91 2.71 1.38
C PRO A 233 -9.18 3.95 0.53
N ASN A 234 -8.86 3.87 -0.77
CA ASN A 234 -9.03 4.97 -1.70
C ASN A 234 -10.44 4.94 -2.32
N SER A 235 -11.46 5.41 -1.60
CA SER A 235 -12.88 5.35 -2.02
C SER A 235 -13.61 6.69 -1.99
N GLU A 236 -12.90 7.81 -1.87
CA GLU A 236 -13.49 9.15 -1.69
C GLU A 236 -14.12 9.73 -2.97
N TYR A 237 -13.80 9.19 -4.15
CA TYR A 237 -14.23 9.66 -5.45
C TYR A 237 -15.63 9.16 -5.90
N LEU A 238 -16.30 8.37 -5.07
CA LEU A 238 -17.60 7.78 -5.41
C LEU A 238 -18.73 8.81 -5.31
N SER A 239 -19.68 8.74 -6.26
CA SER A 239 -20.96 9.44 -6.16
C SER A 239 -21.72 9.02 -4.88
N GLU A 240 -22.68 9.83 -4.46
CA GLU A 240 -23.50 9.53 -3.28
C GLU A 240 -24.17 8.15 -3.37
N GLU A 241 -24.67 7.79 -4.57
CA GLU A 241 -25.28 6.49 -4.83
C GLU A 241 -24.29 5.33 -4.60
N LEU A 242 -23.09 5.40 -5.17
CA LEU A 242 -22.08 4.34 -5.03
C LEU A 242 -21.47 4.33 -3.62
N ALA A 243 -21.37 5.48 -2.99
CA ALA A 243 -20.86 5.63 -1.62
C ALA A 243 -21.78 5.02 -0.57
N ALA A 244 -23.02 4.67 -0.92
CA ALA A 244 -23.93 3.92 -0.03
C ALA A 244 -23.35 2.54 0.37
N ALA A 245 -22.48 1.95 -0.46
CA ALA A 245 -21.78 0.70 -0.14
C ALA A 245 -20.49 0.90 0.68
N ARG A 246 -20.11 2.14 1.01
CA ARG A 246 -18.90 2.47 1.76
C ARG A 246 -19.12 2.38 3.26
N LEU A 247 -18.31 1.57 3.92
CA LEU A 247 -18.29 1.46 5.38
C LEU A 247 -17.59 2.65 6.03
N ALA A 248 -17.78 2.81 7.34
CA ALA A 248 -17.15 3.89 8.12
C ALA A 248 -15.62 3.89 8.06
N ASN A 249 -14.99 2.74 7.82
CA ASN A 249 -13.53 2.59 7.64
C ASN A 249 -13.04 2.82 6.20
N GLY A 250 -13.93 3.22 5.29
CA GLY A 250 -13.63 3.51 3.89
C GLY A 250 -13.64 2.30 2.94
N HIS A 251 -13.74 1.08 3.44
CA HIS A 251 -13.86 -0.12 2.59
C HIS A 251 -15.25 -0.22 1.97
N LEU A 252 -15.35 -0.90 0.84
CA LEU A 252 -16.57 -1.08 0.08
C LEU A 252 -17.15 -2.49 0.28
N GLU A 253 -18.45 -2.55 0.59
CA GLU A 253 -19.18 -3.81 0.61
C GLU A 253 -19.39 -4.34 -0.79
N VAL A 254 -19.12 -5.63 -0.97
CA VAL A 254 -19.28 -6.32 -2.25
C VAL A 254 -20.06 -7.62 -2.07
N THR A 255 -20.71 -8.06 -3.15
CA THR A 255 -21.32 -9.39 -3.24
C THR A 255 -20.22 -10.47 -3.40
N PRO A 256 -20.56 -11.77 -3.27
CA PRO A 256 -19.61 -12.85 -3.57
C PRO A 256 -19.01 -12.79 -4.99
N GLU A 257 -19.72 -12.20 -5.95
CA GLU A 257 -19.26 -11.98 -7.33
C GLU A 257 -18.50 -10.66 -7.49
N LEU A 258 -18.12 -10.00 -6.40
CA LEU A 258 -17.36 -8.74 -6.35
C LEU A 258 -18.13 -7.53 -6.93
N ARG A 259 -19.44 -7.61 -7.12
CA ARG A 259 -20.23 -6.42 -7.44
C ARG A 259 -20.30 -5.51 -6.21
N LEU A 260 -20.19 -4.21 -6.45
CA LEU A 260 -20.46 -3.23 -5.42
C LEU A 260 -21.89 -3.42 -4.90
N ALA A 261 -22.09 -3.44 -3.58
CA ALA A 261 -23.41 -3.68 -3.00
C ALA A 261 -24.45 -2.71 -3.57
N GLY A 262 -25.56 -3.28 -4.07
CA GLY A 262 -26.63 -2.51 -4.71
C GLY A 262 -26.40 -2.13 -6.18
N GLN A 263 -25.29 -2.57 -6.81
CA GLN A 263 -24.95 -2.24 -8.19
C GLN A 263 -24.82 -3.51 -9.06
N GLU A 264 -25.20 -3.41 -10.34
CA GLU A 264 -25.09 -4.54 -11.29
C GLU A 264 -23.86 -4.41 -12.20
N THR A 265 -23.41 -3.19 -12.49
CA THR A 265 -22.37 -2.89 -13.48
C THR A 265 -21.08 -2.31 -12.86
N VAL A 266 -21.05 -2.16 -11.54
CA VAL A 266 -19.89 -1.65 -10.80
C VAL A 266 -19.33 -2.76 -9.90
N PHE A 267 -18.06 -3.04 -10.05
CA PHE A 267 -17.30 -4.05 -9.29
C PHE A 267 -16.24 -3.39 -8.43
N ALA A 268 -15.86 -4.02 -7.33
CA ALA A 268 -14.72 -3.57 -6.54
C ALA A 268 -13.82 -4.78 -6.20
N ILE A 269 -12.50 -4.58 -6.32
CA ILE A 269 -11.49 -5.63 -6.14
C ILE A 269 -10.28 -5.13 -5.34
N GLY A 270 -9.59 -6.03 -4.67
CA GLY A 270 -8.38 -5.74 -3.92
C GLY A 270 -8.63 -5.03 -2.59
N ASP A 271 -7.67 -4.23 -2.16
CA ASP A 271 -7.62 -3.62 -0.82
C ASP A 271 -8.83 -2.72 -0.50
N ILE A 272 -9.49 -2.18 -1.51
CA ILE A 272 -10.66 -1.30 -1.34
C ILE A 272 -11.89 -2.05 -0.81
N THR A 273 -11.96 -3.38 -0.98
CA THR A 273 -13.11 -4.20 -0.57
C THR A 273 -13.16 -4.44 0.93
N ALA A 274 -14.36 -4.63 1.47
CA ALA A 274 -14.60 -5.01 2.86
C ALA A 274 -14.46 -6.52 3.13
N ILE A 275 -14.01 -7.31 2.14
CA ILE A 275 -13.81 -8.75 2.31
C ILE A 275 -12.86 -8.99 3.48
N PRO A 276 -13.22 -9.88 4.45
CA PRO A 276 -12.41 -10.13 5.64
C PRO A 276 -11.21 -11.05 5.32
N GLU A 277 -10.24 -10.52 4.60
CA GLU A 277 -9.01 -11.21 4.23
C GLU A 277 -7.80 -10.29 4.42
N SER A 278 -6.60 -10.88 4.45
CA SER A 278 -5.36 -10.11 4.44
C SER A 278 -5.21 -9.33 3.13
N LYS A 279 -5.08 -8.02 3.24
CA LYS A 279 -4.92 -7.12 2.09
C LYS A 279 -3.53 -7.28 1.46
N ARG A 280 -3.44 -8.13 0.44
CA ARG A 280 -2.19 -8.50 -0.24
C ARG A 280 -2.37 -8.44 -1.75
N GLY A 281 -1.26 -8.17 -2.47
CA GLY A 281 -1.26 -8.17 -3.92
C GLY A 281 -1.78 -9.48 -4.54
N GLY A 282 -1.48 -10.63 -3.94
CA GLY A 282 -1.98 -11.93 -4.38
C GLY A 282 -3.50 -12.10 -4.22
N ALA A 283 -4.10 -11.54 -3.15
CA ALA A 283 -5.56 -11.53 -2.99
C ALA A 283 -6.22 -10.66 -4.07
N ALA A 284 -5.71 -9.44 -4.26
CA ALA A 284 -6.19 -8.54 -5.31
C ALA A 284 -6.09 -9.16 -6.72
N GLY A 285 -5.01 -9.90 -7.01
CA GLY A 285 -4.84 -10.63 -8.26
C GLY A 285 -5.84 -11.77 -8.46
N ARG A 286 -6.22 -12.48 -7.37
CA ARG A 286 -7.28 -13.51 -7.44
C ARG A 286 -8.67 -12.92 -7.70
N HIS A 287 -8.96 -11.73 -7.15
CA HIS A 287 -10.22 -11.05 -7.43
C HIS A 287 -10.37 -10.66 -8.91
N ALA A 288 -9.28 -10.53 -9.64
CA ALA A 288 -9.27 -10.15 -11.05
C ALA A 288 -9.47 -11.33 -12.01
N GLN A 289 -9.54 -12.57 -11.51
CA GLN A 289 -9.79 -13.80 -12.28
C GLN A 289 -11.26 -14.16 -12.31
#